data_e2feddb62e9fcbf9645354146f8cf3ba
#
_entry.id   e2feddb62e9fcbf9645354146f8cf3ba
#
_cell.length_a   1.000
_cell.length_b   1.000
_cell.length_c   1.000
_cell.angle_alpha   90.00
_cell.angle_beta   90.00
_cell.angle_gamma   90.00
#
_symmetry.space_group_name_H-M   'P 1'
#
loop_
_entity.id
_entity.type
_entity.pdbx_description
1 polymer ?
#
loop_
_entity_poly.entity_id
_entity_poly.type
_entity_poly.pdbx_seq_one_letter_code
_entity_poly.pdbx_strand_id
1 'polypeptide(L)'
;NFLLRSKGESIEQLRSEVRRRDRETICGIVIPFVERYKEMCREKDSIDFTDAIIVATALCNDGHRPDYDYILVDEFQDISLDRYRFLQSLRRVRPLTKLFCVGDDWQSIYRFAGSDISLFKQFSKYFGYCKECRMETTYRFGNPCVERSSRFILTNREQKEKTVRPFSPDARTDLQFFATSGSGGMAMRVKEILSALPKDSSVYLLGRYGSDVNSLDGNFAVNYGKDGKVAVSCGDRKMAFMTVHQSKGLESDYVILLNCNGGPRGFPSEIADSPVLNYVLSEPDSFEFSEERRVF
;
A
#
# COMPACT_ATOMS: atom_id res chain seq x y z
N ASN A 1 -8.94 -14.19 -3.60
CA ASN A 1 -9.52 -14.10 -4.94
C ASN A 1 -8.68 -13.21 -5.86
N PHE A 2 -8.47 -11.96 -5.48
CA PHE A 2 -7.64 -11.01 -6.23
C PHE A 2 -6.22 -11.52 -6.50
N LEU A 3 -5.51 -12.00 -5.48
CA LEU A 3 -4.14 -12.48 -5.59
C LEU A 3 -3.98 -13.66 -6.57
N LEU A 4 -4.93 -14.57 -6.59
CA LEU A 4 -4.89 -15.73 -7.48
C LEU A 4 -5.17 -15.38 -8.95
N ARG A 5 -5.85 -14.26 -9.18
CA ARG A 5 -6.20 -13.78 -10.53
C ARG A 5 -5.18 -12.79 -11.08
N SER A 6 -4.43 -12.12 -10.23
CA SER A 6 -3.45 -11.10 -10.63
C SER A 6 -2.32 -11.66 -11.48
N LYS A 7 -1.99 -12.96 -11.33
CA LYS A 7 -1.01 -13.65 -12.18
C LYS A 7 -1.52 -13.95 -13.60
N GLY A 8 -2.83 -13.76 -13.85
CA GLY A 8 -3.48 -14.00 -15.16
C GLY A 8 -3.44 -15.46 -15.59
N GLU A 9 -3.25 -16.37 -14.65
CA GLU A 9 -3.27 -17.80 -14.88
C GLU A 9 -4.71 -18.33 -14.79
N SER A 10 -5.00 -19.39 -15.54
CA SER A 10 -6.31 -20.03 -15.43
C SER A 10 -6.46 -20.72 -14.07
N ILE A 11 -7.71 -20.93 -13.64
CA ILE A 11 -8.00 -21.70 -12.42
C ILE A 11 -7.42 -23.12 -12.53
N GLU A 12 -7.45 -23.71 -13.72
CA GLU A 12 -6.88 -25.03 -14.02
C GLU A 12 -5.37 -25.07 -13.82
N GLN A 13 -4.66 -24.02 -14.28
CA GLN A 13 -3.22 -23.90 -14.10
C GLN A 13 -2.88 -23.76 -12.60
N LEU A 14 -3.61 -22.92 -11.89
CA LEU A 14 -3.46 -22.79 -10.44
C LEU A 14 -3.69 -24.14 -9.72
N ARG A 15 -4.74 -24.91 -10.10
CA ARG A 15 -5.00 -26.25 -9.54
C ARG A 15 -3.80 -27.20 -9.71
N SER A 16 -3.05 -27.09 -10.81
CA SER A 16 -1.89 -27.92 -11.07
C SER A 16 -0.66 -27.53 -10.26
N GLU A 17 -0.50 -26.22 -9.95
CA GLU A 17 0.67 -25.66 -9.28
C GLU A 17 0.58 -25.67 -7.74
N VAL A 18 -0.64 -25.84 -7.19
CA VAL A 18 -0.86 -25.78 -5.74
C VAL A 18 -0.14 -26.91 -5.02
N ARG A 19 0.69 -26.58 -4.04
CA ARG A 19 1.40 -27.56 -3.20
C ARG A 19 0.42 -28.44 -2.44
N ARG A 20 0.82 -29.72 -2.23
CA ARG A 20 -0.05 -30.72 -1.58
C ARG A 20 -0.65 -30.25 -0.25
N ARG A 21 0.11 -29.52 0.59
CA ARG A 21 -0.34 -29.01 1.89
C ARG A 21 -1.43 -27.96 1.80
N ASP A 22 -1.46 -27.18 0.71
CA ASP A 22 -2.37 -26.04 0.54
C ASP A 22 -3.58 -26.43 -0.34
N ARG A 23 -3.56 -27.65 -0.90
CA ARG A 23 -4.52 -28.10 -1.91
C ARG A 23 -5.95 -28.16 -1.38
N GLU A 24 -6.16 -28.65 -0.17
CA GLU A 24 -7.50 -28.75 0.42
C GLU A 24 -8.11 -27.35 0.59
N THR A 25 -7.36 -26.41 1.12
CA THR A 25 -7.83 -25.03 1.31
C THR A 25 -8.04 -24.32 -0.03
N ILE A 26 -7.07 -24.39 -0.95
CA ILE A 26 -7.15 -23.62 -2.20
C ILE A 26 -8.17 -24.27 -3.16
N CYS A 27 -8.07 -25.56 -3.42
CA CYS A 27 -8.96 -26.23 -4.36
C CYS A 27 -10.34 -26.52 -3.76
N GLY A 28 -10.44 -26.81 -2.45
CA GLY A 28 -11.68 -27.16 -1.79
C GLY A 28 -12.53 -25.97 -1.33
N ILE A 29 -11.89 -24.83 -1.02
CA ILE A 29 -12.57 -23.66 -0.49
C ILE A 29 -12.43 -22.46 -1.41
N VAL A 30 -11.17 -22.04 -1.69
CA VAL A 30 -10.94 -20.77 -2.36
C VAL A 30 -11.44 -20.79 -3.81
N ILE A 31 -11.11 -21.82 -4.58
CA ILE A 31 -11.51 -21.91 -5.99
C ILE A 31 -13.03 -21.95 -6.17
N PRO A 32 -13.80 -22.80 -5.46
CA PRO A 32 -15.27 -22.79 -5.55
C PRO A 32 -15.87 -21.41 -5.22
N PHE A 33 -15.29 -20.71 -4.23
CA PHE A 33 -15.72 -19.37 -3.87
C PHE A 33 -15.49 -18.37 -5.00
N VAL A 34 -14.34 -18.45 -5.67
CA VAL A 34 -14.01 -17.61 -6.85
C VAL A 34 -14.93 -17.91 -8.02
N GLU A 35 -15.21 -19.19 -8.28
CA GLU A 35 -16.11 -19.62 -9.36
C GLU A 35 -17.53 -19.06 -9.12
N ARG A 36 -18.05 -19.22 -7.89
CA ARG A 36 -19.37 -18.68 -7.53
C ARG A 36 -19.42 -17.14 -7.62
N TYR A 37 -18.38 -16.46 -7.18
CA TYR A 37 -18.27 -15.01 -7.33
C TYR A 37 -18.36 -14.58 -8.80
N LYS A 38 -17.63 -15.25 -9.69
CA LYS A 38 -17.69 -14.98 -11.14
C LYS A 38 -19.06 -15.22 -11.75
N GLU A 39 -19.76 -16.25 -11.32
CA GLU A 39 -21.15 -16.51 -11.73
C GLU A 39 -22.05 -15.36 -11.28
N MET A 40 -21.97 -14.93 -10.03
CA MET A 40 -22.75 -13.80 -9.51
C MET A 40 -22.45 -12.48 -10.28
N CYS A 41 -21.21 -12.25 -10.69
CA CYS A 41 -20.88 -11.10 -11.53
C CYS A 41 -21.56 -11.18 -12.89
N ARG A 42 -21.55 -12.37 -13.54
CA ARG A 42 -22.24 -12.57 -14.83
C ARG A 42 -23.77 -12.42 -14.70
N GLU A 43 -24.37 -13.00 -13.64
CA GLU A 43 -25.81 -12.87 -13.38
C GLU A 43 -26.24 -11.40 -13.23
N LYS A 44 -25.33 -10.52 -12.74
CA LYS A 44 -25.60 -9.09 -12.53
C LYS A 44 -25.07 -8.20 -13.65
N ASP A 45 -24.60 -8.75 -14.75
CA ASP A 45 -23.93 -8.04 -15.83
C ASP A 45 -22.88 -7.03 -15.29
N SER A 46 -22.07 -7.50 -14.36
CA SER A 46 -21.07 -6.70 -13.66
C SER A 46 -19.68 -7.32 -13.77
N ILE A 47 -18.67 -6.48 -13.61
CA ILE A 47 -17.25 -6.83 -13.74
C ILE A 47 -16.48 -6.14 -12.61
N ASP A 48 -15.54 -6.83 -12.00
CA ASP A 48 -14.65 -6.21 -11.01
C ASP A 48 -13.42 -5.55 -11.67
N PHE A 49 -12.66 -4.80 -10.88
CA PHE A 49 -11.47 -4.09 -11.39
C PHE A 49 -10.41 -5.03 -11.99
N THR A 50 -10.24 -6.23 -11.45
CA THR A 50 -9.30 -7.22 -12.00
C THR A 50 -9.79 -7.76 -13.33
N ASP A 51 -11.09 -8.10 -13.43
CA ASP A 51 -11.70 -8.53 -14.69
C ASP A 51 -11.63 -7.44 -15.75
N ALA A 52 -11.82 -6.16 -15.37
CA ALA A 52 -11.69 -5.03 -16.30
C ALA A 52 -10.29 -4.99 -16.93
N ILE A 53 -9.23 -5.17 -16.14
CA ILE A 53 -7.86 -5.22 -16.66
C ILE A 53 -7.63 -6.45 -17.55
N ILE A 54 -8.15 -7.61 -17.16
CA ILE A 54 -8.02 -8.85 -17.95
C ILE A 54 -8.73 -8.70 -19.31
N VAL A 55 -9.96 -8.19 -19.30
CA VAL A 55 -10.76 -7.96 -20.52
C VAL A 55 -10.08 -6.93 -21.43
N ALA A 56 -9.61 -5.81 -20.88
CA ALA A 56 -8.89 -4.79 -21.64
C ALA A 56 -7.60 -5.37 -22.27
N THR A 57 -6.88 -6.24 -21.54
CA THR A 57 -5.70 -6.92 -22.06
C THR A 57 -6.06 -7.87 -23.23
N ALA A 58 -7.14 -8.63 -23.09
CA ALA A 58 -7.63 -9.52 -24.14
C ALA A 58 -8.04 -8.73 -25.39
N LEU A 59 -8.81 -7.64 -25.25
CA LEU A 59 -9.20 -6.79 -26.37
C LEU A 59 -7.99 -6.24 -27.14
N CYS A 60 -6.93 -5.82 -26.45
CA CYS A 60 -5.70 -5.41 -27.12
C CYS A 60 -5.05 -6.56 -27.88
N ASN A 61 -5.01 -7.77 -27.30
CA ASN A 61 -4.43 -8.94 -27.95
C ASN A 61 -5.27 -9.39 -29.18
N ASP A 62 -6.59 -9.20 -29.15
CA ASP A 62 -7.52 -9.51 -30.23
C ASP A 62 -7.57 -8.43 -31.32
N GLY A 63 -6.70 -7.44 -31.25
CA GLY A 63 -6.50 -6.47 -32.31
C GLY A 63 -7.14 -5.10 -32.07
N HIS A 64 -7.78 -4.85 -30.93
CA HIS A 64 -8.17 -3.48 -30.54
C HIS A 64 -6.91 -2.62 -30.39
N ARG A 65 -6.86 -1.49 -31.09
CA ARG A 65 -5.68 -0.63 -31.18
C ARG A 65 -5.97 0.76 -30.62
N PRO A 66 -5.80 0.95 -29.29
CA PRO A 66 -5.89 2.29 -28.71
C PRO A 66 -4.78 3.18 -29.28
N ASP A 67 -5.11 4.42 -29.60
CA ASP A 67 -4.20 5.36 -30.25
C ASP A 67 -3.56 6.32 -29.23
N TYR A 68 -2.66 5.78 -28.40
CA TYR A 68 -1.95 6.56 -27.38
C TYR A 68 -0.48 6.75 -27.78
N ASP A 69 -0.03 8.00 -27.90
CA ASP A 69 1.39 8.34 -28.07
C ASP A 69 2.17 8.18 -26.76
N TYR A 70 1.51 8.46 -25.64
CA TYR A 70 2.09 8.41 -24.29
C TYR A 70 1.16 7.68 -23.34
N ILE A 71 1.77 6.86 -22.47
CA ILE A 71 1.12 6.26 -21.32
C ILE A 71 1.85 6.76 -20.08
N LEU A 72 1.13 7.42 -19.18
CA LEU A 72 1.65 7.90 -17.92
C LEU A 72 1.08 7.04 -16.80
N VAL A 73 1.96 6.53 -15.93
CA VAL A 73 1.58 5.70 -14.79
C VAL A 73 2.14 6.32 -13.52
N ASP A 74 1.26 6.73 -12.64
CA ASP A 74 1.60 7.22 -11.31
C ASP A 74 1.58 6.08 -10.28
N GLU A 75 2.25 6.27 -9.13
CA GLU A 75 2.37 5.27 -8.06
C GLU A 75 2.81 3.90 -8.59
N PHE A 76 3.77 3.90 -9.52
CA PHE A 76 4.19 2.69 -10.26
C PHE A 76 4.74 1.58 -9.36
N GLN A 77 5.21 1.88 -8.14
CA GLN A 77 5.66 0.88 -7.16
C GLN A 77 4.53 -0.04 -6.68
N ASP A 78 3.27 0.33 -6.93
CA ASP A 78 2.09 -0.47 -6.57
C ASP A 78 1.53 -1.27 -7.76
N ILE A 79 2.30 -1.39 -8.83
CA ILE A 79 1.89 -2.16 -10.01
C ILE A 79 1.83 -3.65 -9.69
N SER A 80 0.82 -4.33 -10.25
CA SER A 80 0.66 -5.78 -10.21
C SER A 80 0.96 -6.42 -11.58
N LEU A 81 1.14 -7.73 -11.61
CA LEU A 81 1.47 -8.46 -12.86
C LEU A 81 0.38 -8.33 -13.93
N ASP A 82 -0.89 -8.29 -13.56
CA ASP A 82 -2.00 -8.07 -14.50
C ASP A 82 -1.92 -6.69 -15.16
N ARG A 83 -1.65 -5.63 -14.39
CA ARG A 83 -1.43 -4.28 -14.94
C ARG A 83 -0.18 -4.19 -15.80
N TYR A 84 0.90 -4.87 -15.40
CA TYR A 84 2.09 -4.99 -16.24
C TYR A 84 1.76 -5.62 -17.60
N ARG A 85 1.01 -6.73 -17.62
CA ARG A 85 0.59 -7.40 -18.85
C ARG A 85 -0.29 -6.50 -19.72
N PHE A 86 -1.18 -5.75 -19.12
CA PHE A 86 -1.99 -4.75 -19.82
C PHE A 86 -1.11 -3.67 -20.48
N LEU A 87 -0.15 -3.09 -19.74
CA LEU A 87 0.79 -2.14 -20.32
C LEU A 87 1.60 -2.74 -21.48
N GLN A 88 2.02 -3.99 -21.36
CA GLN A 88 2.72 -4.69 -22.44
C GLN A 88 1.81 -4.92 -23.66
N SER A 89 0.54 -5.24 -23.47
CA SER A 89 -0.41 -5.42 -24.58
C SER A 89 -0.62 -4.10 -25.35
N LEU A 90 -0.76 -2.98 -24.65
CA LEU A 90 -0.87 -1.64 -25.27
C LEU A 90 0.38 -1.31 -26.10
N ARG A 91 1.57 -1.54 -25.57
CA ARG A 91 2.83 -1.29 -26.29
C ARG A 91 3.06 -2.26 -27.46
N ARG A 92 2.53 -3.46 -27.41
CA ARG A 92 2.61 -4.41 -28.52
C ARG A 92 1.77 -3.95 -29.72
N VAL A 93 0.58 -3.44 -29.49
CA VAL A 93 -0.29 -2.97 -30.57
C VAL A 93 0.18 -1.63 -31.15
N ARG A 94 0.90 -0.83 -30.37
CA ARG A 94 1.51 0.43 -30.81
C ARG A 94 2.95 0.55 -30.27
N PRO A 95 3.96 -0.01 -30.94
CA PRO A 95 5.33 -0.07 -30.42
C PRO A 95 6.01 1.29 -30.20
N LEU A 96 5.53 2.36 -30.83
CA LEU A 96 6.07 3.72 -30.67
C LEU A 96 5.53 4.44 -29.43
N THR A 97 4.53 3.90 -28.75
CA THR A 97 3.99 4.47 -27.51
C THR A 97 5.07 4.57 -26.44
N LYS A 98 5.26 5.79 -25.94
CA LYS A 98 6.21 6.07 -24.87
C LYS A 98 5.56 5.86 -23.51
N LEU A 99 6.28 5.18 -22.63
CA LEU A 99 5.85 4.92 -21.25
C LEU A 99 6.60 5.83 -20.30
N PHE A 100 5.88 6.56 -19.45
CA PHE A 100 6.40 7.40 -18.40
C PHE A 100 5.83 6.95 -17.06
N CYS A 101 6.68 6.43 -16.18
CA CYS A 101 6.27 5.90 -14.89
C CYS A 101 6.90 6.72 -13.76
N VAL A 102 6.09 7.07 -12.77
CA VAL A 102 6.53 7.76 -11.55
C VAL A 102 6.21 6.87 -10.36
N GLY A 103 7.10 6.79 -9.41
CA GLY A 103 6.88 5.98 -8.21
C GLY A 103 8.02 6.09 -7.20
N ASP A 104 7.80 5.53 -6.04
CA ASP A 104 8.72 5.52 -4.92
C ASP A 104 8.74 4.14 -4.27
N ASP A 105 9.84 3.38 -4.44
CA ASP A 105 9.99 2.04 -3.87
C ASP A 105 9.89 2.00 -2.33
N TRP A 106 10.21 3.11 -1.67
CA TRP A 106 10.06 3.24 -0.21
C TRP A 106 8.59 3.25 0.22
N GLN A 107 7.67 3.58 -0.69
CA GLN A 107 6.22 3.64 -0.46
C GLN A 107 5.45 2.43 -1.02
N SER A 108 6.13 1.35 -1.39
CA SER A 108 5.48 0.11 -1.83
C SER A 108 4.95 -0.68 -0.63
N ILE A 109 3.66 -0.55 -0.35
CA ILE A 109 2.98 -1.09 0.84
C ILE A 109 1.73 -1.92 0.52
N TYR A 110 1.52 -2.31 -0.75
CA TYR A 110 0.34 -3.06 -1.19
C TYR A 110 0.66 -4.45 -1.74
N ARG A 111 1.73 -5.08 -1.24
CA ARG A 111 2.10 -6.45 -1.61
C ARG A 111 0.97 -7.45 -1.32
N PHE A 112 0.30 -7.28 -0.17
CA PHE A 112 -0.86 -8.09 0.18
C PHE A 112 -2.03 -7.98 -0.83
N ALA A 113 -2.07 -6.90 -1.60
CA ALA A 113 -3.03 -6.67 -2.69
C ALA A 113 -2.48 -7.06 -4.07
N GLY A 114 -1.30 -7.69 -4.14
CA GLY A 114 -0.71 -8.20 -5.38
C GLY A 114 0.25 -7.26 -6.09
N SER A 115 0.64 -6.14 -5.44
CA SER A 115 1.71 -5.29 -5.97
C SER A 115 3.03 -6.04 -5.97
N ASP A 116 3.79 -5.90 -7.06
CA ASP A 116 5.07 -6.56 -7.26
C ASP A 116 6.17 -5.52 -7.45
N ILE A 117 6.91 -5.25 -6.39
CA ILE A 117 7.97 -4.25 -6.36
C ILE A 117 9.12 -4.57 -7.33
N SER A 118 9.27 -5.84 -7.76
CA SER A 118 10.32 -6.22 -8.70
C SER A 118 10.14 -5.53 -10.06
N LEU A 119 8.89 -5.29 -10.46
CA LEU A 119 8.55 -4.57 -11.68
C LEU A 119 9.07 -3.12 -11.66
N PHE A 120 9.10 -2.50 -10.49
CA PHE A 120 9.68 -1.17 -10.29
C PHE A 120 11.20 -1.23 -10.18
N LYS A 121 11.74 -2.09 -9.31
CA LYS A 121 13.18 -2.21 -9.05
C LYS A 121 13.97 -2.64 -10.29
N GLN A 122 13.39 -3.55 -11.09
CA GLN A 122 14.01 -4.11 -12.28
C GLN A 122 13.33 -3.60 -13.57
N PHE A 123 12.96 -2.32 -13.61
CA PHE A 123 12.17 -1.74 -14.69
C PHE A 123 12.73 -2.05 -16.09
N SER A 124 14.05 -1.91 -16.28
CA SER A 124 14.69 -2.20 -17.58
C SER A 124 14.61 -3.66 -18.01
N LYS A 125 14.55 -4.61 -17.08
CA LYS A 125 14.33 -6.04 -17.37
C LYS A 125 12.94 -6.29 -17.97
N TYR A 126 11.92 -5.59 -17.47
CA TYR A 126 10.54 -5.78 -17.86
C TYR A 126 10.09 -4.90 -19.03
N PHE A 127 10.59 -3.68 -19.11
CA PHE A 127 10.14 -2.67 -20.09
C PHE A 127 11.19 -2.29 -21.13
N GLY A 128 12.41 -2.82 -21.01
CA GLY A 128 13.52 -2.50 -21.90
C GLY A 128 14.26 -1.22 -21.48
N TYR A 129 15.04 -0.68 -22.42
CA TYR A 129 15.83 0.53 -22.15
C TYR A 129 14.96 1.68 -21.63
N CYS A 130 15.39 2.32 -20.57
CA CYS A 130 14.73 3.48 -19.98
C CYS A 130 15.74 4.54 -19.53
N LYS A 131 15.27 5.79 -19.45
CA LYS A 131 15.99 6.87 -18.77
C LYS A 131 15.40 7.00 -17.37
N GLU A 132 16.20 6.78 -16.34
CA GLU A 132 15.82 6.98 -14.95
C GLU A 132 16.20 8.41 -14.51
N CYS A 133 15.24 9.09 -13.89
CA CYS A 133 15.45 10.39 -13.24
C CYS A 133 15.03 10.25 -11.77
N ARG A 134 15.80 10.88 -10.87
CA ARG A 134 15.54 10.86 -9.44
C ARG A 134 15.04 12.22 -8.97
N MET A 135 13.94 12.22 -8.21
CA MET A 135 13.46 13.40 -7.51
C MET A 135 13.92 13.28 -6.05
N GLU A 136 14.81 14.15 -5.64
CA GLU A 136 15.47 14.08 -4.33
C GLU A 136 14.95 15.14 -3.34
N THR A 137 14.04 16.02 -3.76
CA THR A 137 13.51 17.10 -2.94
C THR A 137 12.11 16.75 -2.46
N THR A 138 11.88 16.82 -1.14
CA THR A 138 10.56 16.72 -0.53
C THR A 138 10.08 18.11 -0.08
N TYR A 139 8.80 18.38 -0.34
CA TYR A 139 8.10 19.60 0.10
C TYR A 139 7.18 19.35 1.31
N ARG A 140 7.00 18.08 1.68
CA ARG A 140 6.01 17.65 2.68
C ARG A 140 6.51 17.80 4.11
N PHE A 141 7.77 17.48 4.37
CA PHE A 141 8.34 17.53 5.71
C PHE A 141 9.84 17.84 5.69
N GLY A 142 10.34 18.31 6.84
CA GLY A 142 11.71 18.73 7.03
C GLY A 142 12.53 17.77 7.89
N ASN A 143 13.74 18.23 8.27
CA ASN A 143 14.58 17.53 9.23
C ASN A 143 14.07 17.77 10.68
N PRO A 144 14.27 16.82 11.64
CA PRO A 144 15.02 15.55 11.47
C PRO A 144 14.19 14.39 10.91
N CYS A 145 12.93 14.57 10.54
CA CYS A 145 12.07 13.49 10.05
C CYS A 145 12.62 12.84 8.78
N VAL A 146 13.03 13.65 7.79
CA VAL A 146 13.64 13.15 6.53
C VAL A 146 14.84 12.26 6.81
N GLU A 147 15.75 12.72 7.67
CA GLU A 147 16.97 11.98 7.97
C GLU A 147 16.69 10.67 8.70
N ARG A 148 15.82 10.69 9.71
CA ARG A 148 15.50 9.51 10.51
C ARG A 148 14.75 8.46 9.70
N SER A 149 13.75 8.85 8.92
CA SER A 149 13.01 7.93 8.06
C SER A 149 13.89 7.34 6.96
N SER A 150 14.76 8.14 6.35
CA SER A 150 15.72 7.65 5.35
C SER A 150 16.68 6.62 5.94
N ARG A 151 17.24 6.88 7.13
CA ARG A 151 18.11 5.91 7.82
C ARG A 151 17.38 4.63 8.18
N PHE A 152 16.13 4.73 8.62
CA PHE A 152 15.33 3.57 8.98
C PHE A 152 15.06 2.68 7.76
N ILE A 153 14.55 3.25 6.66
CA ILE A 153 14.20 2.47 5.46
C ILE A 153 15.44 1.84 4.80
N LEU A 154 16.56 2.53 4.80
CA LEU A 154 17.83 2.04 4.23
C LEU A 154 18.53 0.98 5.10
N THR A 155 17.99 0.59 6.26
CA THR A 155 18.42 -0.64 6.95
C THR A 155 18.14 -1.86 6.08
N ASN A 156 17.13 -1.81 5.22
CA ASN A 156 16.91 -2.80 4.17
C ASN A 156 17.77 -2.45 2.95
N ARG A 157 18.87 -3.19 2.75
CA ARG A 157 19.82 -3.01 1.64
C ARG A 157 19.24 -3.29 0.25
N GLU A 158 18.05 -3.85 0.17
CA GLU A 158 17.36 -4.06 -1.10
C GLU A 158 16.59 -2.84 -1.61
N GLN A 159 16.43 -1.81 -0.78
CA GLN A 159 15.83 -0.55 -1.21
C GLN A 159 16.79 0.24 -2.10
N LYS A 160 16.26 0.93 -3.10
CA LYS A 160 17.06 1.84 -3.92
C LYS A 160 17.62 2.98 -3.05
N GLU A 161 18.92 3.12 -3.06
CA GLU A 161 19.57 4.25 -2.40
C GLU A 161 19.18 5.57 -3.09
N LYS A 162 18.65 6.50 -2.32
CA LYS A 162 18.35 7.86 -2.77
C LYS A 162 18.57 8.84 -1.63
N THR A 163 18.99 10.03 -1.98
CA THR A 163 19.16 11.13 -1.02
C THR A 163 17.91 11.99 -1.06
N VAL A 164 17.13 11.96 0.00
CA VAL A 164 15.97 12.85 0.14
C VAL A 164 16.38 14.07 0.94
N ARG A 165 16.04 15.26 0.45
CA ARG A 165 16.35 16.55 1.08
C ARG A 165 15.09 17.38 1.21
N PRO A 166 14.86 18.07 2.35
CA PRO A 166 13.76 19.02 2.45
C PRO A 166 13.98 20.19 1.49
N PHE A 167 12.90 20.72 0.92
CA PHE A 167 12.92 21.90 0.05
C PHE A 167 13.51 23.12 0.76
N SER A 168 13.10 23.35 2.00
CA SER A 168 13.68 24.40 2.84
C SER A 168 14.65 23.78 3.85
N PRO A 169 15.92 24.26 3.89
CA PRO A 169 16.88 23.81 4.92
C PRO A 169 16.41 24.06 6.35
N ASP A 170 15.57 25.09 6.55
CA ASP A 170 15.02 25.49 7.85
C ASP A 170 13.71 24.75 8.20
N ALA A 171 13.14 24.00 7.24
CA ALA A 171 11.94 23.23 7.49
C ALA A 171 12.21 22.15 8.54
N ARG A 172 11.39 22.15 9.58
CA ARG A 172 11.50 21.19 10.68
C ARG A 172 10.21 20.39 10.81
N THR A 173 10.39 19.07 10.91
CA THR A 173 9.31 18.15 11.30
C THR A 173 9.87 17.25 12.38
N ASP A 174 9.46 17.45 13.61
CA ASP A 174 9.93 16.71 14.76
C ASP A 174 9.19 15.38 14.93
N LEU A 175 9.92 14.38 15.39
CA LEU A 175 9.38 13.09 15.82
C LEU A 175 9.48 12.99 17.33
N GLN A 176 8.35 12.79 18.00
CA GLN A 176 8.27 12.64 19.43
C GLN A 176 7.71 11.26 19.78
N PHE A 177 8.31 10.61 20.76
CA PHE A 177 7.90 9.29 21.23
C PHE A 177 7.42 9.39 22.67
N PHE A 178 6.24 8.84 22.94
CA PHE A 178 5.62 8.86 24.26
C PHE A 178 5.36 7.42 24.72
N ALA A 179 5.90 7.07 25.88
CA ALA A 179 5.54 5.82 26.54
C ALA A 179 4.22 6.00 27.30
N THR A 180 3.35 5.03 27.20
CA THR A 180 2.08 4.97 27.95
C THR A 180 1.99 3.65 28.69
N SER A 181 1.33 3.63 29.84
CA SER A 181 1.14 2.43 30.66
C SER A 181 -0.28 2.38 31.22
N GLY A 182 -0.81 1.18 31.37
CA GLY A 182 -2.14 0.93 31.91
C GLY A 182 -3.30 1.26 30.96
N SER A 183 -4.50 0.88 31.38
CA SER A 183 -5.76 1.22 30.71
C SER A 183 -5.98 2.75 30.78
N GLY A 184 -6.33 3.37 29.68
CA GLY A 184 -6.56 4.83 29.60
C GLY A 184 -5.29 5.68 29.46
N GLY A 185 -4.08 5.13 29.60
CA GLY A 185 -2.84 5.89 29.44
C GLY A 185 -2.66 6.47 28.05
N MET A 186 -3.09 5.77 26.99
CA MET A 186 -3.07 6.25 25.61
C MET A 186 -4.00 7.45 25.44
N ALA A 187 -5.26 7.34 25.84
CA ALA A 187 -6.26 8.39 25.71
C ALA A 187 -5.83 9.67 26.46
N MET A 188 -5.30 9.52 27.68
CA MET A 188 -4.79 10.63 28.47
C MET A 188 -3.61 11.33 27.76
N ARG A 189 -2.64 10.56 27.24
CA ARG A 189 -1.49 11.11 26.54
C ARG A 189 -1.89 11.81 25.24
N VAL A 190 -2.78 11.23 24.46
CA VAL A 190 -3.29 11.86 23.22
C VAL A 190 -4.00 13.17 23.57
N LYS A 191 -4.80 13.21 24.62
CA LYS A 191 -5.46 14.43 25.08
C LYS A 191 -4.47 15.52 25.49
N GLU A 192 -3.40 15.17 26.19
CA GLU A 192 -2.31 16.10 26.55
C GLU A 192 -1.64 16.70 25.31
N ILE A 193 -1.30 15.84 24.33
CA ILE A 193 -0.72 16.28 23.06
C ILE A 193 -1.67 17.25 22.36
N LEU A 194 -2.94 16.88 22.20
CA LEU A 194 -3.94 17.72 21.52
C LEU A 194 -4.12 19.07 22.19
N SER A 195 -3.99 19.14 23.52
CA SER A 195 -4.09 20.37 24.27
C SER A 195 -2.92 21.33 24.02
N ALA A 196 -1.77 20.83 23.65
CA ALA A 196 -0.57 21.60 23.33
C ALA A 196 -0.52 22.07 21.87
N LEU A 197 -1.33 21.47 20.98
CA LEU A 197 -1.34 21.82 19.55
C LEU A 197 -2.21 23.05 19.26
N PRO A 198 -1.86 23.87 18.23
CA PRO A 198 -2.70 24.99 17.80
C PRO A 198 -4.12 24.53 17.48
N LYS A 199 -5.12 25.32 17.87
CA LYS A 199 -6.53 24.93 17.77
C LYS A 199 -6.98 24.67 16.33
N ASP A 200 -6.49 25.45 15.39
CA ASP A 200 -6.90 25.40 13.97
C ASP A 200 -6.06 24.41 13.14
N SER A 201 -5.12 23.69 13.76
CA SER A 201 -4.31 22.71 13.04
C SER A 201 -5.08 21.41 12.75
N SER A 202 -4.84 20.87 11.56
CA SER A 202 -5.32 19.54 11.18
C SER A 202 -4.53 18.46 11.91
N VAL A 203 -5.23 17.42 12.37
CA VAL A 203 -4.61 16.27 13.06
C VAL A 203 -5.19 14.98 12.51
N TYR A 204 -4.31 14.06 12.11
CA TYR A 204 -4.68 12.68 11.84
C TYR A 204 -4.26 11.78 12.99
N LEU A 205 -5.16 10.88 13.35
CA LEU A 205 -4.88 9.75 14.23
C LEU A 205 -4.68 8.52 13.36
N LEU A 206 -3.51 7.90 13.43
CA LEU A 206 -3.19 6.72 12.65
C LEU A 206 -3.02 5.51 13.55
N GLY A 207 -3.42 4.34 13.04
CA GLY A 207 -3.14 3.05 13.66
C GLY A 207 -2.67 2.03 12.61
N ARG A 208 -1.98 0.98 13.05
CA ARG A 208 -1.67 -0.15 12.17
C ARG A 208 -2.94 -0.90 11.80
N TYR A 209 -3.84 -1.03 12.74
CA TYR A 209 -5.13 -1.73 12.60
C TYR A 209 -6.30 -0.80 12.87
N GLY A 210 -7.43 -1.07 12.23
CA GLY A 210 -8.66 -0.31 12.49
C GLY A 210 -9.14 -0.36 13.94
N SER A 211 -8.78 -1.41 14.67
CA SER A 211 -9.08 -1.55 16.11
C SER A 211 -8.25 -0.65 17.02
N ASP A 212 -7.17 -0.03 16.53
CA ASP A 212 -6.29 0.80 17.37
C ASP A 212 -7.01 2.04 17.92
N VAL A 213 -8.04 2.52 17.22
CA VAL A 213 -8.90 3.60 17.69
C VAL A 213 -9.58 3.28 19.04
N ASN A 214 -9.79 1.99 19.33
CA ASN A 214 -10.41 1.56 20.59
C ASN A 214 -9.50 1.76 21.82
N SER A 215 -8.22 2.12 21.61
CA SER A 215 -7.35 2.55 22.72
C SER A 215 -7.65 3.96 23.23
N LEU A 216 -8.52 4.69 22.52
CA LEU A 216 -8.99 6.01 22.89
C LEU A 216 -10.34 5.86 23.61
N ASP A 217 -10.30 5.82 24.93
CA ASP A 217 -11.48 5.72 25.79
C ASP A 217 -11.80 7.04 26.52
N GLY A 218 -12.92 7.06 27.24
CA GLY A 218 -13.30 8.08 28.19
C GLY A 218 -13.58 9.47 27.60
N ASN A 219 -12.56 10.19 27.15
CA ASN A 219 -12.68 11.57 26.68
C ASN A 219 -12.85 11.72 25.16
N PHE A 220 -12.87 10.61 24.43
CA PHE A 220 -12.98 10.59 22.97
C PHE A 220 -14.32 10.00 22.55
N ALA A 221 -15.01 10.70 21.64
CA ALA A 221 -16.17 10.15 20.95
C ALA A 221 -15.73 9.63 19.57
N VAL A 222 -15.92 8.34 19.34
CA VAL A 222 -15.58 7.67 18.07
C VAL A 222 -16.86 7.43 17.28
N ASN A 223 -16.94 7.93 16.06
CA ASN A 223 -18.09 7.83 15.18
C ASN A 223 -17.70 7.12 13.88
N TYR A 224 -18.38 6.04 13.56
CA TYR A 224 -18.18 5.26 12.33
C TYR A 224 -19.15 5.74 11.26
N GLY A 225 -18.64 6.30 10.18
CA GLY A 225 -19.42 6.74 9.02
C GLY A 225 -19.87 5.54 8.17
N LYS A 226 -20.98 5.73 7.45
CA LYS A 226 -21.49 4.72 6.48
C LYS A 226 -20.53 4.45 5.33
N ASP A 227 -19.63 5.39 5.04
CA ASP A 227 -18.57 5.32 4.04
C ASP A 227 -17.28 4.64 4.56
N GLY A 228 -17.31 4.09 5.77
CA GLY A 228 -16.17 3.42 6.40
C GLY A 228 -15.15 4.38 7.02
N LYS A 229 -15.38 5.69 6.98
CA LYS A 229 -14.52 6.66 7.65
C LYS A 229 -14.79 6.70 9.14
N VAL A 230 -13.74 6.92 9.92
CA VAL A 230 -13.83 7.01 11.37
C VAL A 230 -13.48 8.43 11.80
N ALA A 231 -14.46 9.12 12.38
CA ALA A 231 -14.28 10.43 12.97
C ALA A 231 -14.10 10.31 14.49
N VAL A 232 -13.10 11.00 15.01
CA VAL A 232 -12.81 11.04 16.45
C VAL A 232 -12.92 12.48 16.93
N SER A 233 -13.57 12.70 18.06
CA SER A 233 -13.64 14.03 18.68
C SER A 233 -13.18 14.00 20.14
N CYS A 234 -12.49 15.07 20.54
CA CYS A 234 -12.08 15.31 21.91
C CYS A 234 -12.36 16.78 22.26
N GLY A 235 -13.39 17.03 23.07
CA GLY A 235 -13.95 18.37 23.20
C GLY A 235 -14.42 18.91 21.86
N ASP A 236 -14.01 20.13 21.52
CA ASP A 236 -14.38 20.80 20.26
C ASP A 236 -13.52 20.34 19.06
N ARG A 237 -12.41 19.63 19.29
CA ARG A 237 -11.52 19.19 18.23
C ARG A 237 -12.03 17.93 17.55
N LYS A 238 -12.15 18.00 16.21
CA LYS A 238 -12.52 16.88 15.36
C LYS A 238 -11.29 16.41 14.58
N MET A 239 -11.11 15.11 14.50
CA MET A 239 -9.97 14.46 13.84
C MET A 239 -10.47 13.27 13.01
N ALA A 240 -9.73 12.90 12.00
CA ALA A 240 -9.96 11.62 11.30
C ALA A 240 -9.02 10.55 11.88
N PHE A 241 -9.56 9.36 12.12
CA PHE A 241 -8.76 8.17 12.35
C PHE A 241 -8.77 7.30 11.09
N MET A 242 -7.60 6.76 10.76
CA MET A 242 -7.45 5.81 9.66
C MET A 242 -6.25 4.90 9.90
N THR A 243 -6.18 3.80 9.17
CA THR A 243 -4.97 2.98 9.19
C THR A 243 -3.85 3.66 8.41
N VAL A 244 -2.59 3.33 8.73
CA VAL A 244 -1.42 3.85 8.00
C VAL A 244 -1.52 3.55 6.50
N HIS A 245 -2.07 2.39 6.10
CA HIS A 245 -2.31 2.10 4.69
C HIS A 245 -3.31 3.07 4.03
N GLN A 246 -4.35 3.46 4.73
CA GLN A 246 -5.36 4.41 4.22
C GLN A 246 -4.84 5.85 4.16
N SER A 247 -3.82 6.19 4.96
CA SER A 247 -3.25 7.53 4.99
C SER A 247 -2.26 7.81 3.86
N LYS A 248 -1.88 6.80 3.08
CA LYS A 248 -0.96 6.96 1.95
C LYS A 248 -1.49 8.04 0.99
N GLY A 249 -0.63 9.00 0.66
CA GLY A 249 -0.98 10.12 -0.21
C GLY A 249 -1.68 11.30 0.50
N LEU A 250 -2.04 11.17 1.77
CA LEU A 250 -2.67 12.26 2.54
C LEU A 250 -1.62 13.09 3.30
N GLU A 251 -2.05 14.28 3.72
CA GLU A 251 -1.24 15.24 4.48
C GLU A 251 -2.04 15.85 5.62
N SER A 252 -1.34 16.18 6.73
CA SER A 252 -1.90 16.87 7.89
C SER A 252 -0.80 17.65 8.60
N ASP A 253 -1.14 18.71 9.32
CA ASP A 253 -0.18 19.49 10.10
C ASP A 253 0.46 18.64 11.21
N TYR A 254 -0.33 17.75 11.82
CA TYR A 254 0.13 16.83 12.85
C TYR A 254 -0.43 15.43 12.61
N VAL A 255 0.41 14.45 12.92
CA VAL A 255 0.04 13.03 12.87
C VAL A 255 0.37 12.39 14.21
N ILE A 256 -0.60 11.71 14.81
CA ILE A 256 -0.42 10.94 16.04
C ILE A 256 -0.61 9.47 15.68
N LEU A 257 0.46 8.70 15.84
CA LEU A 257 0.46 7.27 15.58
C LEU A 257 0.20 6.52 16.89
N LEU A 258 -0.87 5.72 16.90
CA LEU A 258 -1.31 4.96 18.06
C LEU A 258 -0.65 3.56 18.08
N ASN A 259 -0.45 3.01 19.27
CA ASN A 259 -0.04 1.61 19.48
C ASN A 259 1.25 1.19 18.76
N CYS A 260 2.31 2.03 18.78
CA CYS A 260 3.64 1.67 18.30
C CYS A 260 4.35 0.70 19.28
N ASN A 261 3.77 -0.49 19.46
CA ASN A 261 4.29 -1.51 20.35
C ASN A 261 5.02 -2.59 19.54
N GLY A 262 6.03 -3.22 20.12
CA GLY A 262 6.67 -4.39 19.51
C GLY A 262 5.80 -5.65 19.54
N GLY A 263 6.21 -6.65 18.76
CA GLY A 263 5.61 -7.98 18.73
C GLY A 263 4.74 -8.27 17.49
N PRO A 264 4.18 -9.49 17.41
CA PRO A 264 3.50 -9.96 16.18
C PRO A 264 2.37 -9.05 15.70
N ARG A 265 1.60 -8.48 16.61
CA ARG A 265 0.54 -7.49 16.30
C ARG A 265 0.94 -6.08 16.65
N GLY A 266 2.23 -5.81 16.70
CA GLY A 266 2.78 -4.49 16.95
C GLY A 266 2.80 -3.60 15.70
N PHE A 267 3.55 -2.51 15.79
CA PHE A 267 3.89 -1.68 14.65
C PHE A 267 5.35 -1.18 14.79
N PRO A 268 6.27 -1.60 13.95
CA PRO A 268 6.10 -2.55 12.82
C PRO A 268 5.62 -3.93 13.28
N SER A 269 4.76 -4.58 12.47
CA SER A 269 4.26 -5.91 12.75
C SER A 269 5.30 -6.99 12.42
N GLU A 270 5.37 -8.02 13.24
CA GLU A 270 6.22 -9.21 13.01
C GLU A 270 5.40 -10.41 12.50
N ILE A 271 4.22 -10.17 11.92
CA ILE A 271 3.43 -11.22 11.29
C ILE A 271 4.10 -11.63 9.99
N ALA A 272 4.44 -12.91 9.86
CA ALA A 272 4.99 -13.45 8.63
C ALA A 272 3.99 -13.34 7.47
N ASP A 273 4.52 -13.12 6.27
CA ASP A 273 3.73 -13.09 5.05
C ASP A 273 2.95 -14.38 4.83
N SER A 274 1.75 -14.25 4.29
CA SER A 274 0.96 -15.41 3.91
C SER A 274 1.68 -16.23 2.82
N PRO A 275 1.84 -17.55 2.99
CA PRO A 275 2.43 -18.41 1.95
C PRO A 275 1.72 -18.32 0.58
N VAL A 276 0.47 -17.84 0.55
CA VAL A 276 -0.30 -17.61 -0.69
C VAL A 276 0.36 -16.57 -1.58
N LEU A 277 1.07 -15.59 -1.01
CA LEU A 277 1.80 -14.57 -1.78
C LEU A 277 2.86 -15.19 -2.71
N ASN A 278 3.48 -16.32 -2.33
CA ASN A 278 4.47 -17.01 -3.15
C ASN A 278 3.89 -17.57 -4.47
N TYR A 279 2.56 -17.68 -4.59
CA TYR A 279 1.91 -18.11 -5.85
C TYR A 279 1.63 -16.96 -6.81
N VAL A 280 1.73 -15.72 -6.37
CA VAL A 280 1.28 -14.55 -7.16
C VAL A 280 2.37 -13.52 -7.41
N LEU A 281 3.43 -13.50 -6.62
CA LEU A 281 4.55 -12.58 -6.80
C LEU A 281 5.66 -13.24 -7.63
N SER A 282 6.30 -12.46 -8.49
CA SER A 282 7.39 -12.95 -9.32
C SER A 282 8.68 -13.17 -8.51
N GLU A 283 8.98 -12.30 -7.56
CA GLU A 283 10.14 -12.42 -6.68
C GLU A 283 9.74 -12.02 -5.25
N PRO A 284 9.96 -12.89 -4.24
CA PRO A 284 9.73 -12.51 -2.84
C PRO A 284 10.79 -11.52 -2.39
N ASP A 285 10.41 -10.55 -1.55
CA ASP A 285 11.38 -9.75 -0.78
C ASP A 285 12.17 -10.70 0.13
N SER A 286 13.50 -10.64 0.08
CA SER A 286 14.35 -11.50 0.90
C SER A 286 14.62 -10.90 2.28
N PHE A 287 14.44 -9.59 2.45
CA PHE A 287 14.63 -8.91 3.71
C PHE A 287 13.40 -9.07 4.61
N GLU A 288 13.63 -9.51 5.84
CA GLU A 288 12.57 -9.84 6.79
C GLU A 288 11.69 -8.61 7.11
N PHE A 289 10.37 -8.80 7.04
CA PHE A 289 9.37 -7.75 7.25
C PHE A 289 9.56 -6.50 6.38
N SER A 290 10.07 -6.63 5.17
CA SER A 290 10.44 -5.51 4.32
C SER A 290 9.26 -4.58 4.01
N GLU A 291 8.07 -5.13 3.72
CA GLU A 291 6.86 -4.32 3.48
C GLU A 291 6.44 -3.58 4.75
N GLU A 292 6.40 -4.26 5.88
CA GLU A 292 5.98 -3.65 7.15
C GLU A 292 6.92 -2.51 7.58
N ARG A 293 8.21 -2.62 7.25
CA ARG A 293 9.16 -1.52 7.46
C ARG A 293 8.89 -0.31 6.55
N ARG A 294 8.37 -0.53 5.35
CA ARG A 294 7.93 0.56 4.47
C ARG A 294 6.61 1.18 4.95
N VAL A 295 5.77 0.40 5.60
CA VAL A 295 4.51 0.88 6.21
C VAL A 295 4.79 1.76 7.43
N PHE A 296 5.77 1.40 8.26
CA PHE A 296 6.20 2.17 9.43
C PHE A 296 6.94 3.44 9.04
#